data_95f7002b16780072665b0ac759ea3eee
#
_entry.id   95f7002b16780072665b0ac759ea3eee
#
_cell.length_a   1.000
_cell.length_b   1.000
_cell.length_c   1.000
_cell.angle_alpha   90.00
_cell.angle_beta   90.00
_cell.angle_gamma   90.00
#
_symmetry.space_group_name_H-M   'P 1'
#
loop_
_entity.id
_entity.type
_entity.pdbx_description
1 polymer ?
#
loop_
_entity_poly.entity_id
_entity_poly.type
_entity_poly.pdbx_seq_one_letter_code
_entity_poly.pdbx_strand_id
1 'polypeptide(L)'
;FNAGPERGVYDEEVERAALDFQQNAGLHADGIVGESTLKKLEAVRKAESGREGKKIPDRDGGYVPARSLAGNSVTIDPGHGGTDLGVTSAGGLAEKDVTLALGLRTAELLRAEGCRVRLTREGDDRVPVYARAEAANGAATDFLLSLHCNADASPAARGGTAYYFQRSHYYSEHGRRLACSIGARMEAAGFPWIGRFGRNYALLREARGIVLMVEPLFLTNPDDEDLAQQPECMEKLARALVGGL
;
A
#
# COMPACT_ATOMS: atom_id res chain seq x y z
N PHE A 1 -1.59 -13.84 -2.98
CA PHE A 1 -2.48 -15.01 -2.80
C PHE A 1 -1.60 -16.24 -2.81
N ASN A 2 -1.50 -16.93 -1.68
CA ASN A 2 -0.69 -18.13 -1.55
C ASN A 2 -1.61 -19.36 -1.47
N ALA A 3 -1.65 -20.14 -2.54
CA ALA A 3 -2.42 -21.38 -2.62
C ALA A 3 -1.63 -22.64 -2.18
N GLY A 4 -0.45 -22.44 -1.56
CA GLY A 4 0.43 -23.53 -1.22
C GLY A 4 1.12 -24.19 -2.43
N PRO A 5 1.77 -25.35 -2.25
CA PRO A 5 2.41 -26.10 -3.33
C PRO A 5 1.37 -26.76 -4.24
N GLU A 6 1.69 -26.93 -5.53
CA GLU A 6 0.83 -27.64 -6.50
C GLU A 6 0.67 -29.10 -6.10
N ARG A 7 -0.50 -29.46 -5.58
CA ARG A 7 -0.85 -30.83 -5.14
C ARG A 7 -1.93 -31.46 -6.00
N GLY A 8 -2.52 -30.72 -6.93
CA GLY A 8 -3.64 -31.19 -7.77
C GLY A 8 -4.96 -31.39 -7.00
N VAL A 9 -5.06 -30.86 -5.79
CA VAL A 9 -6.23 -30.95 -4.92
C VAL A 9 -6.70 -29.55 -4.56
N TYR A 10 -8.02 -29.37 -4.54
CA TYR A 10 -8.66 -28.17 -4.04
C TYR A 10 -8.86 -28.32 -2.52
N ASP A 11 -7.84 -27.93 -1.77
CA ASP A 11 -7.83 -28.01 -0.30
C ASP A 11 -8.18 -26.64 0.33
N GLU A 12 -8.19 -26.57 1.67
CA GLU A 12 -8.49 -25.34 2.41
C GLU A 12 -7.52 -24.19 2.12
N GLU A 13 -6.26 -24.49 1.75
CA GLU A 13 -5.28 -23.47 1.38
C GLU A 13 -5.65 -22.82 0.04
N VAL A 14 -6.09 -23.66 -0.93
CA VAL A 14 -6.56 -23.19 -2.24
C VAL A 14 -7.86 -22.42 -2.11
N GLU A 15 -8.82 -22.91 -1.30
CA GLU A 15 -10.08 -22.21 -1.04
C GLU A 15 -9.85 -20.85 -0.41
N ARG A 16 -8.99 -20.75 0.59
CA ARG A 16 -8.61 -19.49 1.23
C ARG A 16 -7.96 -18.52 0.24
N ALA A 17 -7.03 -19.01 -0.58
CA ALA A 17 -6.40 -18.20 -1.62
C ALA A 17 -7.39 -17.72 -2.69
N ALA A 18 -8.40 -18.54 -3.01
CA ALA A 18 -9.48 -18.16 -3.91
C ALA A 18 -10.38 -17.08 -3.30
N LEU A 19 -10.77 -17.22 -2.03
CA LEU A 19 -11.51 -16.21 -1.29
C LEU A 19 -10.75 -14.87 -1.25
N ASP A 20 -9.48 -14.89 -0.88
CA ASP A 20 -8.62 -13.70 -0.87
C ASP A 20 -8.53 -13.05 -2.24
N PHE A 21 -8.35 -13.87 -3.29
CA PHE A 21 -8.29 -13.33 -4.65
C PHE A 21 -9.63 -12.71 -5.06
N GLN A 22 -10.75 -13.40 -4.84
CA GLN A 22 -12.09 -12.92 -5.19
C GLN A 22 -12.40 -11.61 -4.49
N GLN A 23 -12.12 -11.53 -3.18
CA GLN A 23 -12.31 -10.32 -2.39
C GLN A 23 -11.51 -9.15 -2.95
N ASN A 24 -10.23 -9.36 -3.23
CA ASN A 24 -9.34 -8.31 -3.75
C ASN A 24 -9.64 -7.95 -5.21
N ALA A 25 -10.20 -8.89 -5.98
CA ALA A 25 -10.61 -8.66 -7.37
C ALA A 25 -12.00 -8.01 -7.51
N GLY A 26 -12.71 -7.78 -6.39
CA GLY A 26 -14.08 -7.25 -6.39
C GLY A 26 -15.11 -8.24 -6.93
N LEU A 27 -14.84 -9.55 -6.80
CA LEU A 27 -15.75 -10.62 -7.17
C LEU A 27 -16.57 -11.08 -5.96
N HIS A 28 -17.66 -11.82 -6.21
CA HIS A 28 -18.34 -12.55 -5.15
C HIS A 28 -17.38 -13.57 -4.55
N ALA A 29 -17.11 -13.45 -3.24
CA ALA A 29 -16.15 -14.28 -2.54
C ALA A 29 -16.85 -15.51 -1.95
N ASP A 30 -16.94 -16.58 -2.73
CA ASP A 30 -17.52 -17.86 -2.37
C ASP A 30 -16.47 -18.98 -2.20
N GLY A 31 -15.20 -18.66 -2.43
CA GLY A 31 -14.12 -19.64 -2.40
C GLY A 31 -14.07 -20.56 -3.62
N ILE A 32 -15.01 -20.47 -4.55
CA ILE A 32 -15.11 -21.37 -5.70
C ILE A 32 -14.46 -20.71 -6.92
N VAL A 33 -13.47 -21.35 -7.51
CA VAL A 33 -12.83 -20.87 -8.75
C VAL A 33 -13.72 -21.17 -9.96
N GLY A 34 -14.81 -20.43 -10.06
CA GLY A 34 -15.75 -20.48 -11.18
C GLY A 34 -15.27 -19.62 -12.38
N GLU A 35 -16.16 -19.51 -13.40
CA GLU A 35 -15.84 -18.83 -14.67
C GLU A 35 -15.41 -17.35 -14.46
N SER A 36 -16.08 -16.61 -13.59
CA SER A 36 -15.76 -15.21 -13.27
C SER A 36 -14.37 -15.08 -12.64
N THR A 37 -14.04 -15.97 -11.73
CA THR A 37 -12.73 -16.04 -11.04
C THR A 37 -11.63 -16.40 -12.02
N LEU A 38 -11.84 -17.43 -12.86
CA LEU A 38 -10.88 -17.83 -13.90
C LEU A 38 -10.64 -16.70 -14.90
N LYS A 39 -11.69 -16.05 -15.38
CA LYS A 39 -11.61 -14.91 -16.30
C LYS A 39 -10.77 -13.77 -15.74
N LYS A 40 -10.95 -13.46 -14.46
CA LYS A 40 -10.17 -12.42 -13.79
C LYS A 40 -8.72 -12.84 -13.55
N LEU A 41 -8.47 -14.11 -13.16
CA LEU A 41 -7.13 -14.68 -13.03
C LEU A 41 -6.38 -14.66 -14.37
N GLU A 42 -7.04 -15.03 -15.47
CA GLU A 42 -6.46 -14.97 -16.82
C GLU A 42 -6.14 -13.54 -17.24
N ALA A 43 -7.02 -12.59 -16.95
CA ALA A 43 -6.77 -11.18 -17.24
C ALA A 43 -5.54 -10.66 -16.48
N VAL A 44 -5.40 -11.00 -15.20
CA VAL A 44 -4.21 -10.68 -14.39
C VAL A 44 -2.97 -11.36 -14.97
N ARG A 45 -3.02 -12.65 -15.25
CA ARG A 45 -1.91 -13.41 -15.88
C ARG A 45 -1.50 -12.82 -17.23
N LYS A 46 -2.47 -12.45 -18.06
CA LYS A 46 -2.22 -11.83 -19.38
C LYS A 46 -1.59 -10.45 -19.24
N ALA A 47 -2.03 -9.67 -18.27
CA ALA A 47 -1.40 -8.38 -17.93
C ALA A 47 0.05 -8.59 -17.45
N GLU A 48 0.34 -9.66 -16.73
CA GLU A 48 1.69 -10.02 -16.30
C GLU A 48 2.55 -10.53 -17.47
N SER A 49 2.05 -11.48 -18.25
CA SER A 49 2.82 -12.09 -19.37
C SER A 49 3.03 -11.14 -20.53
N GLY A 50 2.11 -10.23 -20.80
CA GLY A 50 2.30 -9.17 -21.81
C GLY A 50 3.41 -8.17 -21.45
N ARG A 51 3.92 -8.24 -20.22
CA ARG A 51 5.05 -7.44 -19.72
C ARG A 51 6.38 -8.20 -19.73
N GLU A 52 6.37 -9.52 -19.92
CA GLU A 52 7.59 -10.31 -20.10
C GLU A 52 8.20 -10.00 -21.49
N GLY A 53 9.41 -9.44 -21.48
CA GLY A 53 10.16 -9.14 -22.71
C GLY A 53 9.92 -7.76 -23.32
N LYS A 54 8.92 -6.98 -22.93
CA LYS A 54 8.89 -5.54 -23.18
C LYS A 54 9.69 -4.86 -22.07
N LYS A 55 10.66 -3.99 -22.45
CA LYS A 55 11.14 -2.97 -21.51
C LYS A 55 9.90 -2.38 -20.86
N ILE A 56 9.74 -2.64 -19.56
CA ILE A 56 8.69 -1.96 -18.80
C ILE A 56 8.98 -0.49 -19.04
N PRO A 57 8.07 0.28 -19.70
CA PRO A 57 8.29 1.71 -19.85
C PRO A 57 8.64 2.21 -18.46
N ASP A 58 9.58 3.14 -18.39
CA ASP A 58 9.92 3.76 -17.13
C ASP A 58 8.60 4.06 -16.42
N ARG A 59 8.25 3.21 -15.41
CA ARG A 59 6.92 3.25 -14.77
C ARG A 59 6.76 4.56 -14.05
N ASP A 60 7.90 5.16 -13.73
CA ASP A 60 8.03 6.44 -13.09
C ASP A 60 7.84 7.59 -14.11
N GLY A 61 7.52 7.27 -15.39
CA GLY A 61 7.13 8.26 -16.41
C GLY A 61 8.18 9.31 -16.75
N GLY A 62 9.46 9.02 -16.47
CA GLY A 62 10.51 10.02 -16.60
C GLY A 62 10.41 11.13 -15.54
N TYR A 63 9.72 10.87 -14.42
CA TYR A 63 9.55 11.83 -13.34
C TYR A 63 10.91 12.36 -12.86
N VAL A 64 11.09 13.66 -12.96
CA VAL A 64 12.21 14.38 -12.34
C VAL A 64 11.64 15.04 -11.08
N PRO A 65 12.17 14.73 -9.88
CA PRO A 65 11.70 15.36 -8.66
C PRO A 65 11.74 16.89 -8.79
N ALA A 66 10.58 17.52 -8.73
CA ALA A 66 10.49 18.97 -8.72
C ALA A 66 11.01 19.49 -7.37
N ARG A 67 11.49 20.73 -7.35
CA ARG A 67 11.88 21.41 -6.10
C ARG A 67 10.69 21.72 -5.19
N SER A 68 9.47 21.48 -5.65
CA SER A 68 8.21 21.77 -4.96
C SER A 68 7.20 20.68 -5.27
N LEU A 69 6.40 20.32 -4.28
CA LEU A 69 5.28 19.39 -4.44
C LEU A 69 4.07 20.02 -5.17
N ALA A 70 4.01 21.35 -5.23
CA ALA A 70 2.88 22.08 -5.82
C ALA A 70 2.63 21.63 -7.28
N GLY A 71 1.36 21.36 -7.58
CA GLY A 71 0.92 20.93 -8.91
C GLY A 71 0.99 19.44 -9.18
N ASN A 72 1.70 18.65 -8.35
CA ASN A 72 1.70 17.20 -8.48
C ASN A 72 0.33 16.59 -8.14
N SER A 73 0.03 15.46 -8.78
CA SER A 73 -1.15 14.62 -8.49
C SER A 73 -0.75 13.49 -7.55
N VAL A 74 -1.31 13.47 -6.35
CA VAL A 74 -1.00 12.47 -5.33
C VAL A 74 -2.26 11.68 -4.99
N THR A 75 -2.16 10.35 -5.06
CA THR A 75 -3.19 9.47 -4.51
C THR A 75 -2.71 8.93 -3.18
N ILE A 76 -3.49 9.16 -2.13
CA ILE A 76 -3.31 8.51 -0.83
C ILE A 76 -4.24 7.32 -0.78
N ASP A 77 -3.70 6.18 -0.37
CA ASP A 77 -4.42 4.93 -0.26
C ASP A 77 -4.40 4.42 1.19
N PRO A 78 -5.41 4.79 2.01
CA PRO A 78 -5.56 4.19 3.34
C PRO A 78 -5.87 2.70 3.19
N GLY A 79 -4.99 1.83 3.66
CA GLY A 79 -5.14 0.38 3.59
C GLY A 79 -6.42 -0.12 4.28
N HIS A 80 -6.91 -1.31 3.88
CA HIS A 80 -8.08 -1.96 4.48
C HIS A 80 -9.37 -1.13 4.37
N GLY A 81 -10.37 -1.39 5.22
CA GLY A 81 -11.65 -0.67 5.28
C GLY A 81 -12.87 -1.60 5.26
N GLY A 82 -13.98 -1.14 5.83
CA GLY A 82 -15.21 -1.92 5.96
C GLY A 82 -15.01 -3.18 6.77
N THR A 83 -15.32 -4.33 6.17
CA THR A 83 -15.15 -5.66 6.79
C THR A 83 -13.71 -6.14 6.84
N ASP A 84 -12.80 -5.49 6.12
CA ASP A 84 -11.36 -5.77 6.18
C ASP A 84 -10.73 -4.86 7.25
N LEU A 85 -10.52 -5.42 8.44
CA LEU A 85 -9.98 -4.69 9.59
C LEU A 85 -8.47 -4.45 9.48
N GLY A 86 -7.76 -5.24 8.64
CA GLY A 86 -6.32 -5.35 8.69
C GLY A 86 -5.87 -6.03 10.00
N VAL A 87 -4.70 -5.67 10.47
CA VAL A 87 -4.22 -6.08 11.80
C VAL A 87 -5.08 -5.43 12.89
N THR A 88 -5.36 -6.19 13.94
CA THR A 88 -5.98 -5.65 15.15
C THR A 88 -4.98 -5.77 16.30
N SER A 89 -4.74 -4.67 16.99
CA SER A 89 -3.86 -4.62 18.16
C SER A 89 -4.41 -5.41 19.35
N ALA A 90 -3.59 -5.60 20.37
CA ALA A 90 -4.04 -6.21 21.62
C ALA A 90 -5.12 -5.39 22.35
N GLY A 91 -5.10 -4.07 22.20
CA GLY A 91 -6.11 -3.15 22.75
C GLY A 91 -7.37 -3.03 21.90
N GLY A 92 -7.43 -3.70 20.72
CA GLY A 92 -8.59 -3.70 19.84
C GLY A 92 -8.60 -2.60 18.79
N LEU A 93 -7.50 -1.85 18.62
CA LEU A 93 -7.37 -0.84 17.57
C LEU A 93 -7.19 -1.54 16.21
N ALA A 94 -8.04 -1.24 15.26
CA ALA A 94 -7.97 -1.81 13.92
C ALA A 94 -7.06 -1.00 12.99
N GLU A 95 -6.26 -1.67 12.17
CA GLU A 95 -5.38 -1.02 11.19
C GLU A 95 -6.13 -0.08 10.25
N LYS A 96 -7.32 -0.47 9.82
CA LYS A 96 -8.16 0.36 8.92
C LYS A 96 -8.44 1.76 9.49
N ASP A 97 -8.58 1.89 10.80
CA ASP A 97 -8.88 3.16 11.46
C ASP A 97 -7.64 4.04 11.55
N VAL A 98 -6.49 3.45 11.86
CA VAL A 98 -5.18 4.11 11.89
C VAL A 98 -4.82 4.63 10.51
N THR A 99 -4.95 3.77 9.48
CA THR A 99 -4.59 4.13 8.10
C THR A 99 -5.51 5.21 7.53
N LEU A 100 -6.81 5.19 7.88
CA LEU A 100 -7.74 6.23 7.47
C LEU A 100 -7.38 7.58 8.12
N ALA A 101 -7.15 7.60 9.42
CA ALA A 101 -6.79 8.83 10.14
C ALA A 101 -5.48 9.43 9.60
N LEU A 102 -4.44 8.59 9.42
CA LEU A 102 -3.16 9.01 8.85
C LEU A 102 -3.31 9.48 7.41
N GLY A 103 -4.10 8.78 6.61
CA GLY A 103 -4.35 9.11 5.20
C GLY A 103 -5.06 10.45 5.03
N LEU A 104 -6.11 10.70 5.80
CA LEU A 104 -6.84 11.97 5.79
C LEU A 104 -5.91 13.13 6.18
N ARG A 105 -5.12 12.96 7.25
CA ARG A 105 -4.20 14.01 7.70
C ARG A 105 -3.09 14.28 6.69
N THR A 106 -2.52 13.23 6.09
CA THR A 106 -1.50 13.34 5.03
C THR A 106 -2.08 14.09 3.81
N ALA A 107 -3.32 13.77 3.43
CA ALA A 107 -4.00 14.43 2.32
C ALA A 107 -4.22 15.94 2.57
N GLU A 108 -4.61 16.34 3.78
CA GLU A 108 -4.74 17.76 4.16
C GLU A 108 -3.41 18.49 4.02
N LEU A 109 -2.33 17.94 4.54
CA LEU A 109 -0.99 18.55 4.46
C LEU A 109 -0.52 18.69 3.01
N LEU A 110 -0.72 17.66 2.18
CA LEU A 110 -0.36 17.71 0.76
C LEU A 110 -1.18 18.75 -0.02
N ARG A 111 -2.47 18.89 0.30
CA ARG A 111 -3.30 19.97 -0.29
C ARG A 111 -2.78 21.36 0.10
N ALA A 112 -2.33 21.53 1.34
CA ALA A 112 -1.71 22.78 1.81
C ALA A 112 -0.41 23.09 1.08
N GLU A 113 0.35 22.07 0.63
CA GLU A 113 1.55 22.20 -0.22
C GLU A 113 1.20 22.44 -1.71
N GLY A 114 -0.08 22.55 -2.06
CA GLY A 114 -0.52 22.80 -3.43
C GLY A 114 -0.64 21.56 -4.32
N CYS A 115 -0.65 20.35 -3.76
CA CYS A 115 -0.90 19.12 -4.50
C CYS A 115 -2.38 18.95 -4.84
N ARG A 116 -2.64 18.27 -5.97
CA ARG A 116 -3.95 17.71 -6.28
C ARG A 116 -4.05 16.34 -5.61
N VAL A 117 -4.85 16.21 -4.56
CA VAL A 117 -4.89 15.01 -3.76
C VAL A 117 -6.22 14.27 -3.90
N ARG A 118 -6.14 12.97 -4.19
CA ARG A 118 -7.24 12.01 -4.16
C ARG A 118 -6.97 10.98 -3.08
N LEU A 119 -8.03 10.47 -2.44
CA LEU A 119 -7.96 9.29 -1.58
C LEU A 119 -8.69 8.13 -2.28
N THR A 120 -8.24 6.90 -2.02
CA THR A 120 -8.94 5.68 -2.48
C THR A 120 -10.19 5.41 -1.66
N ARG A 121 -10.20 5.85 -0.38
CA ARG A 121 -11.38 5.92 0.50
C ARG A 121 -11.25 7.10 1.45
N GLU A 122 -12.38 7.70 1.79
CA GLU A 122 -12.47 8.81 2.76
C GLU A 122 -13.34 8.42 3.97
N GLY A 123 -13.89 7.20 3.96
CA GLY A 123 -14.70 6.60 5.02
C GLY A 123 -14.27 5.16 5.29
N ASP A 124 -15.09 4.45 6.09
CA ASP A 124 -14.90 3.04 6.40
C ASP A 124 -15.43 2.13 5.28
N ASP A 125 -14.97 2.37 4.06
CA ASP A 125 -15.36 1.62 2.88
C ASP A 125 -14.34 0.54 2.57
N ARG A 126 -14.80 -0.67 2.21
CA ARG A 126 -13.96 -1.71 1.68
C ARG A 126 -13.65 -1.48 0.20
N VAL A 127 -12.41 -1.14 -0.13
CA VAL A 127 -11.96 -0.94 -1.50
C VAL A 127 -11.02 -2.08 -1.91
N PRO A 128 -11.38 -2.90 -2.93
CA PRO A 128 -10.51 -3.97 -3.42
C PRO A 128 -9.19 -3.43 -4.00
N VAL A 129 -8.10 -4.19 -3.87
CA VAL A 129 -6.75 -3.73 -4.25
C VAL A 129 -6.65 -3.30 -5.72
N TYR A 130 -7.34 -3.98 -6.62
CA TYR A 130 -7.33 -3.61 -8.04
C TYR A 130 -8.12 -2.32 -8.30
N ALA A 131 -9.21 -2.06 -7.55
CA ALA A 131 -9.94 -0.80 -7.64
C ALA A 131 -9.10 0.39 -7.13
N ARG A 132 -8.27 0.18 -6.10
CA ARG A 132 -7.28 1.18 -5.63
C ARG A 132 -6.31 1.57 -6.75
N ALA A 133 -5.74 0.56 -7.42
CA ALA A 133 -4.84 0.79 -8.55
C ALA A 133 -5.55 1.48 -9.73
N GLU A 134 -6.78 1.08 -10.06
CA GLU A 134 -7.59 1.70 -11.11
C GLU A 134 -7.91 3.17 -10.80
N ALA A 135 -8.24 3.49 -9.55
CA ALA A 135 -8.50 4.86 -9.10
C ALA A 135 -7.26 5.76 -9.27
N ALA A 136 -6.08 5.27 -8.88
CA ALA A 136 -4.83 6.00 -9.08
C ALA A 136 -4.50 6.17 -10.56
N ASN A 137 -4.65 5.12 -11.38
CA ASN A 137 -4.39 5.16 -12.80
C ASN A 137 -5.32 6.11 -13.55
N GLY A 138 -6.61 6.14 -13.18
CA GLY A 138 -7.61 7.06 -13.74
C GLY A 138 -7.37 8.53 -13.37
N ALA A 139 -6.71 8.78 -12.25
CA ALA A 139 -6.34 10.12 -11.79
C ALA A 139 -5.04 10.66 -12.43
N ALA A 140 -4.37 9.87 -13.28
CA ALA A 140 -3.03 10.19 -13.80
C ALA A 140 -2.08 10.62 -12.65
N THR A 141 -2.02 9.80 -11.61
CA THR A 141 -1.29 10.04 -10.37
C THR A 141 0.21 10.05 -10.60
N ASP A 142 0.89 11.08 -10.13
CA ASP A 142 2.37 11.14 -10.11
C ASP A 142 2.91 10.26 -8.99
N PHE A 143 2.28 10.34 -7.80
CA PHE A 143 2.62 9.53 -6.61
C PHE A 143 1.40 8.80 -6.06
N LEU A 144 1.56 7.51 -5.81
CA LEU A 144 0.64 6.73 -4.99
C LEU A 144 1.33 6.36 -3.67
N LEU A 145 0.79 6.81 -2.56
CA LEU A 145 1.25 6.46 -1.22
C LEU A 145 0.18 5.60 -0.53
N SER A 146 0.44 4.30 -0.42
CA SER A 146 -0.40 3.36 0.32
C SER A 146 0.08 3.28 1.76
N LEU A 147 -0.84 3.39 2.71
CA LEU A 147 -0.58 3.43 4.14
C LEU A 147 -1.12 2.17 4.80
N HIS A 148 -0.27 1.49 5.55
CA HIS A 148 -0.54 0.27 6.28
C HIS A 148 0.08 0.30 7.67
N CYS A 149 -0.07 -0.76 8.45
CA CYS A 149 0.65 -0.99 9.68
C CYS A 149 1.40 -2.31 9.60
N ASN A 150 2.60 -2.34 10.15
CA ASN A 150 3.36 -3.57 10.36
C ASN A 150 2.70 -4.46 11.42
N ALA A 151 2.97 -5.76 11.34
CA ALA A 151 2.63 -6.73 12.37
C ALA A 151 3.73 -7.78 12.50
N ASP A 152 3.95 -8.25 13.70
CA ASP A 152 4.85 -9.38 13.99
C ASP A 152 4.30 -10.19 15.17
N ALA A 153 4.69 -11.47 15.24
CA ALA A 153 4.34 -12.32 16.37
C ALA A 153 5.03 -11.87 17.68
N SER A 154 6.18 -11.20 17.55
CA SER A 154 6.87 -10.59 18.69
C SER A 154 6.31 -9.20 18.98
N PRO A 155 5.76 -8.95 20.18
CA PRO A 155 5.30 -7.61 20.55
C PRO A 155 6.46 -6.60 20.73
N ALA A 156 7.72 -7.07 20.70
CA ALA A 156 8.89 -6.21 20.73
C ALA A 156 9.29 -5.66 19.37
N ALA A 157 8.71 -6.18 18.27
CA ALA A 157 8.98 -5.69 16.93
C ALA A 157 8.48 -4.25 16.79
N ARG A 158 9.34 -3.36 16.28
CA ARG A 158 9.08 -1.93 16.19
C ARG A 158 9.83 -1.29 15.04
N GLY A 159 9.27 -0.20 14.50
CA GLY A 159 9.90 0.62 13.48
C GLY A 159 9.22 0.55 12.12
N GLY A 160 9.37 1.65 11.36
CA GLY A 160 8.71 1.79 10.06
C GLY A 160 9.42 1.03 8.94
N THR A 161 8.64 0.66 7.93
CA THR A 161 9.11 0.06 6.69
C THR A 161 8.47 0.73 5.48
N ALA A 162 9.14 0.66 4.33
CA ALA A 162 8.55 1.04 3.05
C ALA A 162 8.81 -0.03 1.98
N TYR A 163 7.84 -0.18 1.10
CA TYR A 163 7.89 -1.16 0.02
C TYR A 163 7.72 -0.45 -1.32
N TYR A 164 8.66 -0.71 -2.23
CA TYR A 164 8.62 -0.25 -3.62
C TYR A 164 8.52 -1.45 -4.57
N PHE A 165 8.07 -1.23 -5.80
CA PHE A 165 7.96 -2.31 -6.75
C PHE A 165 9.31 -2.90 -7.11
N GLN A 166 9.41 -4.25 -6.99
CA GLN A 166 10.53 -5.03 -7.49
C GLN A 166 10.03 -6.40 -7.97
N ARG A 167 10.49 -6.82 -9.14
CA ARG A 167 10.29 -8.17 -9.69
C ARG A 167 11.51 -8.59 -10.50
N SER A 168 12.06 -9.77 -10.21
CA SER A 168 13.26 -10.30 -10.88
C SER A 168 14.41 -9.27 -10.89
N HIS A 169 14.83 -8.83 -12.06
CA HIS A 169 15.94 -7.88 -12.24
C HIS A 169 15.49 -6.42 -12.37
N TYR A 170 14.19 -6.15 -12.30
CA TYR A 170 13.65 -4.79 -12.38
C TYR A 170 13.15 -4.31 -11.01
N TYR A 171 13.43 -3.06 -10.70
CA TYR A 171 12.83 -2.34 -9.58
C TYR A 171 12.57 -0.87 -9.92
N SER A 172 11.62 -0.25 -9.22
CA SER A 172 11.35 1.19 -9.33
C SER A 172 12.45 1.97 -8.62
N GLU A 173 13.33 2.63 -9.38
CA GLU A 173 14.41 3.44 -8.80
C GLU A 173 13.86 4.67 -8.07
N HIS A 174 12.85 5.34 -8.63
CA HIS A 174 12.21 6.48 -7.97
C HIS A 174 11.46 6.05 -6.71
N GLY A 175 10.74 4.91 -6.76
CA GLY A 175 10.12 4.33 -5.55
C GLY A 175 11.15 4.02 -4.46
N ARG A 176 12.31 3.46 -4.83
CA ARG A 176 13.41 3.19 -3.91
C ARG A 176 13.98 4.48 -3.29
N ARG A 177 14.17 5.53 -4.10
CA ARG A 177 14.67 6.83 -3.62
C ARG A 177 13.66 7.51 -2.71
N LEU A 178 12.38 7.46 -3.07
CA LEU A 178 11.29 7.99 -2.26
C LEU A 178 11.22 7.30 -0.89
N ALA A 179 11.33 5.95 -0.87
CA ALA A 179 11.41 5.19 0.36
C ALA A 179 12.60 5.59 1.26
N CYS A 180 13.77 5.92 0.65
CA CYS A 180 14.91 6.46 1.40
C CYS A 180 14.58 7.84 2.02
N SER A 181 13.96 8.72 1.22
CA SER A 181 13.62 10.08 1.67
C SER A 181 12.63 10.03 2.84
N ILE A 182 11.56 9.23 2.72
CA ILE A 182 10.59 9.04 3.79
C ILE A 182 11.26 8.46 5.05
N GLY A 183 12.11 7.42 4.90
CA GLY A 183 12.84 6.84 6.02
C GLY A 183 13.67 7.87 6.78
N ALA A 184 14.43 8.69 6.08
CA ALA A 184 15.22 9.75 6.70
C ALA A 184 14.35 10.78 7.45
N ARG A 185 13.15 11.08 6.95
CA ARG A 185 12.20 11.97 7.63
C ARG A 185 11.56 11.32 8.85
N MET A 186 11.27 10.03 8.78
CA MET A 186 10.77 9.25 9.93
C MET A 186 11.79 9.25 11.07
N GLU A 187 13.05 8.93 10.78
CA GLU A 187 14.15 8.97 11.76
C GLU A 187 14.34 10.36 12.35
N ALA A 188 14.34 11.41 11.51
CA ALA A 188 14.44 12.80 11.96
C ALA A 188 13.27 13.24 12.85
N ALA A 189 12.09 12.65 12.66
CA ALA A 189 10.91 12.88 13.49
C ALA A 189 10.89 12.03 14.77
N GLY A 190 11.90 11.17 14.99
CA GLY A 190 12.05 10.33 16.17
C GLY A 190 11.37 8.96 16.08
N PHE A 191 10.93 8.54 14.89
CA PHE A 191 10.37 7.21 14.67
C PHE A 191 11.47 6.24 14.24
N PRO A 192 11.58 5.05 14.89
CA PRO A 192 12.50 4.02 14.44
C PRO A 192 12.21 3.61 13.00
N TRP A 193 13.25 3.34 12.23
CA TRP A 193 13.13 2.93 10.83
C TRP A 193 13.89 1.64 10.57
N ILE A 194 13.21 0.60 10.10
CA ILE A 194 13.82 -0.70 9.78
C ILE A 194 14.45 -0.65 8.40
N GLY A 195 13.75 -0.07 7.42
CA GLY A 195 14.29 0.02 6.08
C GLY A 195 13.26 0.02 4.96
N ARG A 196 13.77 -0.21 3.75
CA ARG A 196 13.01 -0.27 2.51
C ARG A 196 13.22 -1.59 1.80
N PHE A 197 12.16 -2.12 1.21
CA PHE A 197 12.18 -3.46 0.61
C PHE A 197 11.50 -3.46 -0.77
N GLY A 198 12.14 -4.12 -1.73
CA GLY A 198 11.51 -4.41 -3.01
C GLY A 198 10.48 -5.53 -2.86
N ARG A 199 9.27 -5.33 -3.37
CA ARG A 199 8.17 -6.31 -3.34
C ARG A 199 7.36 -6.28 -4.63
N ASN A 200 6.76 -7.42 -4.96
CA ASN A 200 5.83 -7.56 -6.10
C ASN A 200 4.37 -7.59 -5.61
N TYR A 201 4.01 -6.67 -4.71
CA TYR A 201 2.62 -6.55 -4.26
C TYR A 201 1.72 -6.06 -5.39
N ALA A 202 0.45 -6.48 -5.37
CA ALA A 202 -0.51 -6.19 -6.43
C ALA A 202 -0.63 -4.67 -6.69
N LEU A 203 -0.80 -3.87 -5.64
CA LEU A 203 -0.91 -2.42 -5.79
C LEU A 203 0.36 -1.79 -6.37
N LEU A 204 1.54 -2.19 -5.87
CA LEU A 204 2.83 -1.71 -6.37
C LEU A 204 3.04 -2.08 -7.84
N ARG A 205 2.47 -3.21 -8.30
CA ARG A 205 2.60 -3.72 -9.66
C ARG A 205 1.61 -3.09 -10.63
N GLU A 206 0.35 -2.89 -10.21
CA GLU A 206 -0.75 -2.51 -11.09
C GLU A 206 -0.93 -0.99 -11.21
N ALA A 207 -0.60 -0.23 -10.18
CA ALA A 207 -0.66 1.22 -10.22
C ALA A 207 0.51 1.80 -11.04
N ARG A 208 0.24 2.93 -11.69
CA ARG A 208 1.21 3.72 -12.47
C ARG A 208 1.72 4.89 -11.63
N GLY A 209 2.80 5.51 -12.11
CA GLY A 209 3.50 6.57 -11.38
C GLY A 209 4.46 5.99 -10.34
N ILE A 210 4.93 6.82 -9.43
CA ILE A 210 5.80 6.41 -8.34
C ILE A 210 4.93 5.84 -7.21
N VAL A 211 5.00 4.53 -7.01
CA VAL A 211 4.14 3.82 -6.05
C VAL A 211 4.96 3.36 -4.86
N LEU A 212 4.51 3.71 -3.68
CA LEU A 212 5.12 3.31 -2.42
C LEU A 212 4.04 2.83 -1.44
N MET A 213 4.32 1.77 -0.69
CA MET A 213 3.57 1.38 0.48
C MET A 213 4.44 1.66 1.70
N VAL A 214 3.87 2.30 2.71
CA VAL A 214 4.57 2.63 3.97
C VAL A 214 3.79 2.08 5.14
N GLU A 215 4.52 1.40 6.02
CA GLU A 215 4.03 0.85 7.28
C GLU A 215 4.84 1.50 8.41
N PRO A 216 4.40 2.63 8.96
CA PRO A 216 5.22 3.44 9.85
C PRO A 216 5.35 2.87 11.27
N LEU A 217 4.40 2.04 11.70
CA LEU A 217 4.27 1.51 13.07
C LEU A 217 3.90 0.03 13.04
N PHE A 218 4.30 -0.72 14.08
CA PHE A 218 3.83 -2.07 14.34
C PHE A 218 2.60 -2.03 15.24
N LEU A 219 1.42 -2.33 14.70
CA LEU A 219 0.20 -2.29 15.49
C LEU A 219 0.13 -3.41 16.54
N THR A 220 0.98 -4.43 16.43
CA THR A 220 1.18 -5.50 17.41
C THR A 220 2.13 -5.12 18.55
N ASN A 221 2.78 -3.94 18.48
CA ASN A 221 3.65 -3.41 19.53
C ASN A 221 2.84 -2.44 20.42
N PRO A 222 2.83 -2.62 21.75
CA PRO A 222 2.02 -1.77 22.66
C PRO A 222 2.41 -0.28 22.62
N ASP A 223 3.70 0.04 22.52
CA ASP A 223 4.15 1.43 22.46
C ASP A 223 3.70 2.09 21.14
N ASP A 224 3.76 1.35 20.02
CA ASP A 224 3.34 1.85 18.72
C ASP A 224 1.81 1.94 18.60
N GLU A 225 1.06 1.04 19.28
CA GLU A 225 -0.39 1.14 19.46
C GLU A 225 -0.77 2.43 20.19
N ASP A 226 -0.09 2.72 21.32
CA ASP A 226 -0.30 3.94 22.10
C ASP A 226 0.01 5.19 21.26
N LEU A 227 1.10 5.16 20.47
CA LEU A 227 1.46 6.25 19.57
C LEU A 227 0.41 6.47 18.46
N ALA A 228 -0.16 5.40 17.90
CA ALA A 228 -1.19 5.48 16.88
C ALA A 228 -2.48 6.15 17.34
N GLN A 229 -2.74 6.17 18.64
CA GLN A 229 -3.91 6.82 19.24
C GLN A 229 -3.67 8.29 19.65
N GLN A 230 -2.42 8.77 19.56
CA GLN A 230 -2.07 10.15 19.93
C GLN A 230 -2.15 11.08 18.71
N PRO A 231 -2.99 12.14 18.73
CA PRO A 231 -3.12 13.08 17.61
C PRO A 231 -1.80 13.74 17.23
N GLU A 232 -0.95 14.07 18.20
CA GLU A 232 0.35 14.68 17.95
C GLU A 232 1.32 13.72 17.24
N CYS A 233 1.23 12.42 17.55
CA CYS A 233 2.03 11.41 16.86
C CYS A 233 1.57 11.24 15.41
N MET A 234 0.26 11.16 15.18
CA MET A 234 -0.31 11.09 13.83
C MET A 234 0.04 12.32 13.00
N GLU A 235 0.05 13.50 13.60
CA GLU A 235 0.52 14.73 12.95
C GLU A 235 2.01 14.65 12.56
N LYS A 236 2.88 14.18 13.46
CA LYS A 236 4.32 14.01 13.18
C LYS A 236 4.55 12.99 12.06
N LEU A 237 3.82 11.86 12.07
CA LEU A 237 3.88 10.84 11.04
C LEU A 237 3.47 11.42 9.68
N ALA A 238 2.34 12.10 9.61
CA ALA A 238 1.85 12.71 8.38
C ALA A 238 2.85 13.75 7.82
N ARG A 239 3.43 14.60 8.68
CA ARG A 239 4.48 15.55 8.27
C ARG A 239 5.75 14.88 7.77
N ALA A 240 6.16 13.77 8.39
CA ALA A 240 7.33 13.01 7.95
C ALA A 240 7.09 12.40 6.56
N LEU A 241 5.88 11.86 6.32
CA LEU A 241 5.49 11.34 5.02
C LEU A 241 5.51 12.42 3.93
N VAL A 242 4.86 13.56 4.18
CA VAL A 242 4.81 14.69 3.24
C VAL A 242 6.20 15.27 2.98
N GLY A 243 7.00 15.46 4.03
CA GLY A 243 8.37 15.97 3.89
C GLY A 243 9.33 15.02 3.18
N GLY A 244 8.94 13.75 3.00
CA GLY A 244 9.71 12.75 2.27
C GLY A 244 9.36 12.64 0.79
N LEU A 245 8.17 13.13 0.39
CA LEU A 245 7.73 13.20 -1.01
C LEU A 245 8.45 14.33 -1.76
#